data_4b29e12ee01c8fc87bbe2b8521a359d4
#
_entry.id   4b29e12ee01c8fc87bbe2b8521a359d4
#
_cell.length_a   1.000
_cell.length_b   1.000
_cell.length_c   1.000
_cell.angle_alpha   90.00
_cell.angle_beta   90.00
_cell.angle_gamma   90.00
#
_symmetry.space_group_name_H-M   'P 1'
#
loop_
_entity.id
_entity.type
_entity.pdbx_description
1 polymer ?
#
loop_
_entity_poly.entity_id
_entity_poly.type
_entity_poly.pdbx_seq_one_letter_code
_entity_poly.pdbx_strand_id
1 'polypeptide(L)'
;ILLPLKNENLLVVAKRKVLVFSRDGKVVNIWTGFQGNKPGHQGACVTPDGTIFFTEYLLNPKRDHEIRLWRSKDNGMSWQIAKVFEPGDIRHLHFVKWDEYAQCLWMGTGDYGENGAENRLYQSVDNGDSWKLVGQYSQDWRAIGVCFTENYLYWGTDAGLLWVFFTSCT
;
A
#
# COMPACT_ATOMS: atom_id res chain seq x y z
N ILE A 1 -8.61 3.11 -8.78
CA ILE A 1 -7.63 4.13 -8.36
C ILE A 1 -7.19 4.89 -9.59
N LEU A 2 -7.02 6.20 -9.43
CA LEU A 2 -6.43 7.11 -10.40
C LEU A 2 -5.19 7.71 -9.77
N LEU A 3 -4.06 7.65 -10.45
CA LEU A 3 -2.77 8.09 -9.92
C LEU A 3 -2.02 8.89 -11.00
N PRO A 4 -1.92 10.21 -10.88
CA PRO A 4 -1.08 11.01 -11.77
C PRO A 4 0.40 10.62 -11.62
N LEU A 5 1.08 10.45 -12.72
CA LEU A 5 2.50 10.11 -12.77
C LEU A 5 3.36 11.34 -13.05
N LYS A 6 4.63 11.28 -12.69
CA LYS A 6 5.57 12.41 -12.89
C LYS A 6 5.81 12.79 -14.34
N ASN A 7 5.65 11.85 -15.26
CA ASN A 7 5.76 12.07 -16.71
C ASN A 7 4.46 12.55 -17.36
N GLU A 8 3.51 13.08 -16.55
CA GLU A 8 2.19 13.56 -16.96
C GLU A 8 1.22 12.46 -17.48
N ASN A 9 1.60 11.19 -17.39
CA ASN A 9 0.70 10.09 -17.66
C ASN A 9 -0.23 9.86 -16.47
N LEU A 10 -1.33 9.13 -16.73
CA LEU A 10 -2.29 8.71 -15.71
C LEU A 10 -2.26 7.19 -15.56
N LEU A 11 -1.99 6.71 -14.36
CA LEU A 11 -2.14 5.30 -14.04
C LEU A 11 -3.54 5.06 -13.47
N VAL A 12 -4.21 4.04 -14.01
CA VAL A 12 -5.55 3.61 -13.60
C VAL A 12 -5.50 2.16 -13.18
N VAL A 13 -5.91 1.84 -11.95
CA VAL A 13 -6.07 0.45 -11.51
C VAL A 13 -7.55 0.14 -11.34
N ALA A 14 -8.07 -0.73 -12.18
CA ALA A 14 -9.48 -1.13 -12.19
C ALA A 14 -9.66 -2.49 -12.88
N LYS A 15 -10.67 -3.25 -12.43
CA LYS A 15 -11.08 -4.51 -13.08
C LYS A 15 -9.91 -5.45 -13.39
N ARG A 16 -9.03 -5.66 -12.41
CA ARG A 16 -7.85 -6.54 -12.50
C ARG A 16 -6.82 -6.11 -13.56
N LYS A 17 -6.79 -4.82 -13.88
CA LYS A 17 -5.84 -4.24 -14.84
C LYS A 17 -5.19 -3.00 -14.26
N VAL A 18 -3.93 -2.84 -14.54
CA VAL A 18 -3.22 -1.57 -14.46
C VAL A 18 -3.11 -1.04 -15.87
N LEU A 19 -3.66 0.15 -16.13
CA LEU A 19 -3.58 0.83 -17.41
C LEU A 19 -2.76 2.10 -17.23
N VAL A 20 -1.90 2.39 -18.16
CA VAL A 20 -1.20 3.67 -18.24
C VAL A 20 -1.73 4.42 -19.46
N PHE A 21 -2.24 5.62 -19.21
CA PHE A 21 -2.71 6.53 -20.25
C PHE A 21 -1.68 7.65 -20.41
N SER A 22 -1.34 7.96 -21.66
CA SER A 22 -0.58 9.16 -21.99
C SER A 22 -1.42 10.42 -21.79
N ARG A 23 -0.78 11.59 -21.78
CA ARG A 23 -1.43 12.89 -21.63
C ARG A 23 -2.54 13.15 -22.67
N ASP A 24 -2.40 12.63 -23.89
CA ASP A 24 -3.41 12.72 -24.96
C ASP A 24 -4.52 11.64 -24.87
N GLY A 25 -4.57 10.90 -23.76
CA GLY A 25 -5.63 9.93 -23.46
C GLY A 25 -5.49 8.56 -24.12
N LYS A 26 -4.36 8.26 -24.76
CA LYS A 26 -4.13 6.94 -25.35
C LYS A 26 -3.61 5.96 -24.30
N VAL A 27 -4.05 4.71 -24.38
CA VAL A 27 -3.49 3.63 -23.57
C VAL A 27 -2.11 3.27 -24.10
N VAL A 28 -1.08 3.44 -23.27
CA VAL A 28 0.33 3.14 -23.61
C VAL A 28 0.83 1.86 -22.98
N ASN A 29 0.18 1.38 -21.90
CA ASN A 29 0.47 0.08 -21.31
C ASN A 29 -0.76 -0.52 -20.62
N ILE A 30 -0.82 -1.86 -20.62
CA ILE A 30 -1.80 -2.66 -19.86
C ILE A 30 -1.06 -3.80 -19.19
N TRP A 31 -1.20 -3.91 -17.87
CA TRP A 31 -0.63 -5.01 -17.10
C TRP A 31 -1.69 -5.67 -16.21
N THR A 32 -1.62 -7.01 -16.06
CA THR A 32 -2.63 -7.83 -15.37
C THR A 32 -2.03 -8.84 -14.38
N GLY A 33 -0.77 -8.68 -14.01
CA GLY A 33 -0.01 -9.66 -13.23
C GLY A 33 -0.29 -9.69 -11.72
N PHE A 34 -1.34 -9.02 -11.22
CA PHE A 34 -1.67 -8.96 -9.80
C PHE A 34 -2.95 -9.70 -9.44
N GLN A 35 -3.10 -10.03 -8.17
CA GLN A 35 -4.29 -10.66 -7.61
C GLN A 35 -5.30 -9.62 -7.11
N GLY A 36 -6.57 -10.02 -6.98
CA GLY A 36 -7.66 -9.13 -6.57
C GLY A 36 -8.21 -8.31 -7.71
N ASN A 37 -9.06 -7.33 -7.40
CA ASN A 37 -9.77 -6.53 -8.40
C ASN A 37 -9.17 -5.12 -8.53
N LYS A 38 -8.80 -4.53 -7.41
CA LYS A 38 -8.19 -3.19 -7.28
C LYS A 38 -7.54 -3.07 -5.90
N PRO A 39 -6.58 -2.15 -5.70
CA PRO A 39 -6.09 -1.80 -4.37
C PRO A 39 -7.20 -1.22 -3.47
N GLY A 40 -6.96 -1.19 -2.17
CA GLY A 40 -7.75 -0.41 -1.21
C GLY A 40 -7.75 1.09 -1.53
N HIS A 41 -8.50 1.89 -0.77
CA HIS A 41 -8.65 3.33 -1.04
C HIS A 41 -7.32 4.10 -1.01
N GLN A 42 -6.43 3.76 -0.09
CA GLN A 42 -5.08 4.32 0.01
C GLN A 42 -4.00 3.32 -0.41
N GLY A 43 -4.37 2.32 -1.21
CA GLY A 43 -3.51 1.22 -1.61
C GLY A 43 -2.56 1.50 -2.76
N ALA A 44 -2.32 2.77 -3.11
CA ALA A 44 -1.32 3.13 -4.11
C ALA A 44 -0.74 4.52 -3.85
N CYS A 45 0.54 4.71 -4.21
CA CYS A 45 1.22 6.02 -4.16
C CYS A 45 2.33 6.12 -5.20
N VAL A 46 2.79 7.35 -5.42
CA VAL A 46 4.00 7.68 -6.18
C VAL A 46 4.97 8.38 -5.25
N THR A 47 6.21 7.94 -5.20
CA THR A 47 7.28 8.56 -4.40
C THR A 47 7.93 9.75 -5.15
N PRO A 48 8.72 10.60 -4.48
CA PRO A 48 9.36 11.74 -5.12
C PRO A 48 10.30 11.42 -6.28
N ASP A 49 10.87 10.22 -6.34
CA ASP A 49 11.69 9.77 -7.48
C ASP A 49 10.87 9.20 -8.65
N GLY A 50 9.53 9.11 -8.49
CA GLY A 50 8.61 8.57 -9.50
C GLY A 50 8.34 7.08 -9.39
N THR A 51 8.89 6.40 -8.38
CA THR A 51 8.56 5.00 -8.12
C THR A 51 7.09 4.88 -7.71
N ILE A 52 6.39 3.93 -8.30
CA ILE A 52 4.98 3.67 -8.04
C ILE A 52 4.86 2.41 -7.17
N PHE A 53 4.03 2.48 -6.15
CA PHE A 53 3.65 1.31 -5.35
C PHE A 53 2.15 1.08 -5.41
N PHE A 54 1.72 -0.17 -5.37
CA PHE A 54 0.34 -0.52 -5.08
C PHE A 54 0.21 -1.87 -4.36
N THR A 55 -0.85 -1.97 -3.54
CA THR A 55 -1.15 -3.13 -2.70
C THR A 55 -2.11 -4.09 -3.40
N GLU A 56 -1.93 -5.38 -3.22
CA GLU A 56 -2.99 -6.36 -3.50
C GLU A 56 -4.05 -6.32 -2.39
N TYR A 57 -5.32 -6.20 -2.81
CA TYR A 57 -6.46 -6.24 -1.93
C TYR A 57 -7.47 -7.27 -2.45
N LEU A 58 -7.52 -8.41 -1.81
CA LEU A 58 -8.43 -9.51 -2.13
C LEU A 58 -9.10 -10.06 -0.88
N LEU A 59 -10.19 -10.82 -1.07
CA LEU A 59 -10.98 -11.40 0.02
C LEU A 59 -10.22 -12.55 0.63
N ASN A 60 -9.24 -12.93 0.76
CA ASN A 60 -8.43 -14.01 1.30
C ASN A 60 -8.88 -14.48 2.73
N PRO A 61 -10.12 -14.96 2.94
CA PRO A 61 -10.63 -15.25 4.28
C PRO A 61 -9.93 -16.41 4.98
N LYS A 62 -9.39 -17.34 4.20
CA LYS A 62 -8.63 -18.49 4.69
C LYS A 62 -7.13 -18.25 4.79
N ARG A 63 -6.64 -17.10 4.30
CA ARG A 63 -5.22 -16.74 4.18
C ARG A 63 -4.41 -17.76 3.36
N ASP A 64 -5.04 -18.44 2.42
CA ASP A 64 -4.42 -19.48 1.58
C ASP A 64 -3.70 -18.92 0.33
N HIS A 65 -3.80 -17.61 0.11
CA HIS A 65 -3.07 -16.90 -0.94
C HIS A 65 -1.97 -16.02 -0.37
N GLU A 66 -0.84 -15.97 -1.03
CA GLU A 66 0.18 -14.94 -0.79
C GLU A 66 -0.37 -13.55 -1.16
N ILE A 67 0.11 -12.51 -0.48
CA ILE A 67 -0.27 -11.12 -0.72
C ILE A 67 0.97 -10.32 -1.08
N ARG A 68 0.90 -9.52 -2.13
CA ARG A 68 2.05 -8.80 -2.67
C ARG A 68 1.88 -7.29 -2.61
N LEU A 69 2.97 -6.61 -2.31
CA LEU A 69 3.17 -5.21 -2.63
C LEU A 69 3.93 -5.12 -3.94
N TRP A 70 3.37 -4.40 -4.88
CA TRP A 70 3.97 -4.20 -6.21
C TRP A 70 4.66 -2.86 -6.32
N ARG A 71 5.72 -2.82 -7.11
CA ARG A 71 6.51 -1.62 -7.40
C ARG A 71 6.83 -1.51 -8.89
N SER A 72 6.76 -0.27 -9.43
CA SER A 72 7.23 0.07 -10.76
C SER A 72 8.20 1.26 -10.67
N LYS A 73 9.35 1.17 -11.34
CA LYS A 73 10.36 2.25 -11.44
C LYS A 73 10.40 2.91 -12.82
N ASP A 74 9.49 2.56 -13.71
CA ASP A 74 9.45 2.96 -15.13
C ASP A 74 8.07 3.51 -15.55
N ASN A 75 7.45 4.28 -14.67
CA ASN A 75 6.13 4.89 -14.89
C ASN A 75 5.01 3.88 -15.22
N GLY A 76 5.05 2.69 -14.61
CA GLY A 76 4.02 1.67 -14.76
C GLY A 76 4.17 0.79 -16.00
N MET A 77 5.30 0.84 -16.69
CA MET A 77 5.56 0.01 -17.87
C MET A 77 5.88 -1.43 -17.49
N SER A 78 6.64 -1.64 -16.42
CA SER A 78 6.89 -2.95 -15.83
C SER A 78 6.70 -2.94 -14.31
N TRP A 79 6.50 -4.14 -13.74
CA TRP A 79 6.18 -4.33 -12.32
C TRP A 79 7.02 -5.41 -11.72
N GLN A 80 7.50 -5.18 -10.51
CA GLN A 80 8.22 -6.13 -9.69
C GLN A 80 7.61 -6.19 -8.29
N ILE A 81 7.80 -7.31 -7.62
CA ILE A 81 7.35 -7.49 -6.25
C ILE A 81 8.33 -6.76 -5.32
N ALA A 82 7.82 -5.83 -4.50
CA ALA A 82 8.58 -5.15 -3.47
C ALA A 82 8.55 -5.91 -2.13
N LYS A 83 7.43 -6.61 -1.84
CA LYS A 83 7.29 -7.45 -0.64
C LYS A 83 6.26 -8.54 -0.89
N VAL A 84 6.52 -9.73 -0.35
CA VAL A 84 5.57 -10.84 -0.28
C VAL A 84 5.20 -11.09 1.18
N PHE A 85 3.95 -11.40 1.41
CA PHE A 85 3.43 -12.02 2.62
C PHE A 85 2.96 -13.43 2.25
N GLU A 86 3.51 -14.42 2.91
CA GLU A 86 3.24 -15.82 2.61
C GLU A 86 1.80 -16.23 2.98
N PRO A 87 1.28 -17.31 2.41
CA PRO A 87 0.01 -17.88 2.87
C PRO A 87 0.03 -18.11 4.38
N GLY A 88 -1.02 -17.67 5.07
CA GLY A 88 -1.12 -17.69 6.52
C GLY A 88 -0.74 -16.38 7.21
N ASP A 89 0.01 -15.52 6.57
CA ASP A 89 0.57 -14.31 7.19
C ASP A 89 -0.47 -13.22 7.44
N ILE A 90 -1.20 -12.84 6.39
CA ILE A 90 -2.16 -11.73 6.41
C ILE A 90 -3.33 -12.00 5.46
N ARG A 91 -4.43 -11.32 5.69
CA ARG A 91 -5.57 -11.35 4.78
C ARG A 91 -5.34 -10.49 3.54
N HIS A 92 -4.92 -9.24 3.72
CA HIS A 92 -4.62 -8.30 2.65
C HIS A 92 -3.84 -7.08 3.14
N LEU A 93 -3.39 -6.26 2.21
CA LEU A 93 -2.79 -4.95 2.47
C LEU A 93 -3.86 -3.86 2.43
N HIS A 94 -3.88 -2.97 3.42
CA HIS A 94 -4.84 -1.87 3.49
C HIS A 94 -4.37 -0.67 2.69
N PHE A 95 -3.11 -0.26 2.89
CA PHE A 95 -2.55 0.91 2.24
C PHE A 95 -1.04 0.79 2.01
N VAL A 96 -0.55 1.61 1.10
CA VAL A 96 0.86 2.03 0.97
C VAL A 96 0.87 3.52 0.66
N LYS A 97 1.63 4.32 1.44
CA LYS A 97 1.66 5.77 1.30
C LYS A 97 3.06 6.31 1.53
N TRP A 98 3.40 7.35 0.77
CA TRP A 98 4.58 8.15 0.96
C TRP A 98 4.31 9.24 1.98
N ASP A 99 5.17 9.36 2.96
CA ASP A 99 5.22 10.43 3.95
C ASP A 99 6.23 11.48 3.47
N GLU A 100 5.73 12.65 3.08
CA GLU A 100 6.55 13.73 2.56
C GLU A 100 7.39 14.44 3.63
N TYR A 101 6.99 14.34 4.88
CA TYR A 101 7.73 14.94 6.01
C TYR A 101 8.86 14.04 6.47
N ALA A 102 8.58 12.78 6.73
CA ALA A 102 9.58 11.80 7.16
C ALA A 102 10.40 11.19 6.01
N GLN A 103 10.05 11.50 4.74
CA GLN A 103 10.72 10.98 3.54
C GLN A 103 10.79 9.44 3.54
N CYS A 104 9.70 8.78 3.86
CA CYS A 104 9.62 7.33 3.95
C CYS A 104 8.27 6.78 3.46
N LEU A 105 8.20 5.49 3.25
CA LEU A 105 6.96 4.77 2.95
C LEU A 105 6.38 4.15 4.22
N TRP A 106 5.07 4.16 4.29
CA TRP A 106 4.28 3.43 5.27
C TRP A 106 3.35 2.44 4.60
N MET A 107 3.17 1.28 5.24
CA MET A 107 2.30 0.21 4.75
C MET A 107 1.55 -0.42 5.93
N GLY A 108 0.24 -0.57 5.80
CA GLY A 108 -0.61 -1.22 6.79
C GLY A 108 -1.22 -2.51 6.26
N THR A 109 -1.30 -3.49 7.15
CA THR A 109 -1.95 -4.79 6.91
C THR A 109 -3.04 -5.03 7.94
N GLY A 110 -3.85 -6.05 7.74
CA GLY A 110 -4.70 -6.53 8.80
C GLY A 110 -5.99 -7.17 8.36
N ASP A 111 -6.74 -7.42 9.35
CA ASP A 111 -8.16 -7.70 9.54
C ASP A 111 -8.40 -8.33 10.92
N TYR A 112 -9.28 -9.34 11.02
CA TYR A 112 -9.52 -10.13 12.23
C TYR A 112 -8.56 -11.33 12.29
N GLY A 113 -7.29 -11.09 12.52
CA GLY A 113 -6.37 -12.16 12.90
C GLY A 113 -6.48 -12.51 14.37
N GLU A 114 -6.22 -13.75 14.73
CA GLU A 114 -6.14 -14.16 16.12
C GLU A 114 -5.11 -13.29 16.85
N ASN A 115 -5.50 -12.71 17.99
CA ASN A 115 -4.68 -11.77 18.77
C ASN A 115 -4.12 -10.56 17.99
N GLY A 116 -4.73 -10.19 16.85
CA GLY A 116 -4.26 -9.07 16.05
C GLY A 116 -2.91 -9.29 15.35
N ALA A 117 -2.48 -10.53 15.21
CA ALA A 117 -1.19 -10.87 14.59
C ALA A 117 -1.04 -10.40 13.14
N GLU A 118 -2.16 -10.26 12.43
CA GLU A 118 -2.19 -9.74 11.06
C GLU A 118 -2.17 -8.22 10.98
N ASN A 119 -2.47 -7.52 12.09
CA ASN A 119 -2.53 -6.07 12.15
C ASN A 119 -1.12 -5.54 12.34
N ARG A 120 -0.51 -5.09 11.26
CA ARG A 120 0.90 -4.67 11.26
C ARG A 120 1.06 -3.33 10.55
N LEU A 121 1.89 -2.49 11.14
CA LEU A 121 2.34 -1.24 10.52
C LEU A 121 3.82 -1.36 10.21
N TYR A 122 4.18 -1.08 8.95
CA TYR A 122 5.54 -1.13 8.45
C TYR A 122 6.00 0.22 7.94
N GLN A 123 7.30 0.48 8.07
CA GLN A 123 8.00 1.63 7.52
C GLN A 123 9.13 1.18 6.60
N SER A 124 9.38 1.91 5.52
CA SER A 124 10.54 1.75 4.65
C SER A 124 11.19 3.11 4.40
N VAL A 125 12.49 3.21 4.64
CA VAL A 125 13.30 4.42 4.41
C VAL A 125 14.20 4.31 3.17
N ASP A 126 14.14 3.19 2.46
CA ASP A 126 14.96 2.83 1.30
C ASP A 126 14.12 2.57 0.04
N ASN A 127 13.02 3.32 -0.09
CA ASN A 127 12.11 3.23 -1.25
C ASN A 127 11.56 1.81 -1.50
N GLY A 128 11.21 1.12 -0.40
CA GLY A 128 10.57 -0.20 -0.43
C GLY A 128 11.50 -1.38 -0.65
N ASP A 129 12.82 -1.20 -0.55
CA ASP A 129 13.78 -2.31 -0.65
C ASP A 129 13.81 -3.13 0.65
N SER A 130 13.64 -2.48 1.81
CA SER A 130 13.40 -3.15 3.09
C SER A 130 12.25 -2.54 3.88
N TRP A 131 11.68 -3.31 4.82
CA TRP A 131 10.51 -2.93 5.60
C TRP A 131 10.70 -3.27 7.07
N LYS A 132 10.75 -2.24 7.92
CA LYS A 132 10.80 -2.37 9.38
C LYS A 132 9.37 -2.51 9.92
N LEU A 133 9.13 -3.52 10.75
CA LEU A 133 7.90 -3.64 11.52
C LEU A 133 7.91 -2.63 12.66
N VAL A 134 6.90 -1.77 12.70
CA VAL A 134 6.75 -0.71 13.73
C VAL A 134 5.81 -1.15 14.84
N GLY A 135 4.72 -1.85 14.50
CA GLY A 135 3.77 -2.34 15.48
C GLY A 135 2.91 -3.47 14.98
N GLN A 136 2.44 -4.33 15.92
CA GLN A 136 1.56 -5.47 15.66
C GLN A 136 0.84 -5.95 16.94
N TYR A 137 0.00 -6.98 16.82
CA TYR A 137 -0.69 -7.67 17.92
C TYR A 137 -1.79 -6.88 18.63
N SER A 138 -2.28 -5.79 18.04
CA SER A 138 -3.43 -5.05 18.55
C SER A 138 -4.32 -4.59 17.39
N GLN A 139 -5.60 -4.41 17.66
CA GLN A 139 -6.53 -3.77 16.71
C GLN A 139 -6.17 -2.29 16.48
N ASP A 140 -5.39 -1.68 17.36
CA ASP A 140 -4.87 -0.32 17.15
C ASP A 140 -3.96 -0.24 15.92
N TRP A 141 -3.25 -1.32 15.59
CA TRP A 141 -2.39 -1.43 14.41
C TRP A 141 -3.12 -1.81 13.13
N ARG A 142 -4.45 -1.99 13.20
CA ARG A 142 -5.31 -2.24 12.03
C ARG A 142 -5.58 -0.95 11.27
N ALA A 143 -4.52 -0.29 10.83
CA ALA A 143 -4.61 0.95 10.10
C ALA A 143 -5.20 0.73 8.70
N ILE A 144 -6.27 1.46 8.38
CA ILE A 144 -6.96 1.40 7.07
C ILE A 144 -6.69 2.64 6.22
N GLY A 145 -6.24 3.71 6.83
CA GLY A 145 -5.88 4.95 6.18
C GLY A 145 -4.98 5.78 7.07
N VAL A 146 -4.14 6.58 6.46
CA VAL A 146 -3.13 7.41 7.15
C VAL A 146 -3.17 8.85 6.68
N CYS A 147 -2.77 9.76 7.58
CA CYS A 147 -2.52 11.15 7.31
C CYS A 147 -1.22 11.57 7.99
N PHE A 148 -0.41 12.36 7.31
CA PHE A 148 0.89 12.83 7.78
C PHE A 148 0.87 14.33 8.06
N THR A 149 1.60 14.74 9.07
CA THR A 149 1.97 16.12 9.34
C THR A 149 3.45 16.18 9.63
N GLU A 150 4.01 17.38 9.76
CA GLU A 150 5.44 17.55 10.03
C GLU A 150 5.93 16.75 11.26
N ASN A 151 5.08 16.61 12.28
CA ASN A 151 5.49 16.02 13.57
C ASN A 151 4.76 14.71 13.88
N TYR A 152 3.71 14.33 13.14
CA TYR A 152 2.84 13.23 13.53
C TYR A 152 2.37 12.39 12.34
N LEU A 153 2.28 11.11 12.57
CA LEU A 153 1.54 10.15 11.76
C LEU A 153 0.22 9.83 12.47
N TYR A 154 -0.89 10.01 11.75
CA TYR A 154 -2.23 9.66 12.23
C TYR A 154 -2.77 8.52 11.40
N TRP A 155 -3.48 7.58 12.04
CA TRP A 155 -4.22 6.57 11.30
C TRP A 155 -5.57 6.28 11.94
N GLY A 156 -6.52 5.89 11.08
CA GLY A 156 -7.81 5.37 11.50
C GLY A 156 -7.81 3.85 11.44
N THR A 157 -8.50 3.22 12.38
CA THR A 157 -8.77 1.78 12.39
C THR A 157 -10.23 1.52 12.04
N ASP A 158 -10.55 0.35 11.52
CA ASP A 158 -11.93 -0.12 11.36
C ASP A 158 -12.34 -1.11 12.47
N ALA A 159 -11.62 -1.11 13.57
CA ALA A 159 -11.85 -1.98 14.73
C ALA A 159 -12.90 -1.46 15.71
N GLY A 160 -13.84 -0.62 15.25
CA GLY A 160 -14.87 -0.05 16.11
C GLY A 160 -14.62 1.40 16.51
N LEU A 161 -14.45 1.79 17.74
CA LEU A 161 -14.51 3.18 18.19
C LEU A 161 -13.15 3.86 18.46
N LEU A 162 -12.02 3.29 18.04
CA LEU A 162 -10.72 3.82 18.43
C LEU A 162 -10.03 4.58 17.29
N TRP A 163 -9.73 5.84 17.55
CA TRP A 163 -8.75 6.64 16.84
C TRP A 163 -7.43 6.55 17.58
N VAL A 164 -6.37 6.14 16.91
CA VAL A 164 -5.05 6.04 17.53
C VAL A 164 -4.15 7.13 16.95
N PHE A 165 -3.52 7.90 17.84
CA PHE A 165 -2.60 8.97 17.50
C PHE A 165 -1.20 8.56 17.97
N PHE A 166 -0.19 8.66 17.09
CA PHE A 166 1.19 8.44 17.51
C PHE A 166 2.13 9.52 17.02
N THR A 167 3.15 9.75 17.82
CA THR A 167 4.10 10.85 17.70
C THR A 167 5.40 10.43 17.02
N SER A 168 5.97 11.37 16.27
CA SER A 168 7.36 11.49 15.79
C SER A 168 7.97 10.29 15.06
N CYS A 169 8.23 10.49 13.78
CA CYS A 169 9.33 9.83 13.09
C CYS A 169 10.66 10.43 13.63
N THR A 170 11.32 9.74 14.56
CA THR A 170 12.75 9.92 14.87
C THR A 170 13.50 8.66 14.48
#